data_97bbcd012b4d26568d9d160717cc0fe9
#
_entry.id   97bbcd012b4d26568d9d160717cc0fe9
#
_cell.length_a   1.000
_cell.length_b   1.000
_cell.length_c   1.000
_cell.angle_alpha   90.00
_cell.angle_beta   90.00
_cell.angle_gamma   90.00
#
_symmetry.space_group_name_H-M   'P 1'
#
loop_
_entity.id
_entity.type
_entity.pdbx_description
1 polymer ?
#
loop_
_entity_poly.entity_id
_entity_poly.type
_entity_poly.pdbx_seq_one_letter_code
_entity_poly.pdbx_strand_id
1 'polypeptide(L)'
;AIDELKKLGLKTAIITSGISILAKYVAEILEIDYYLANELLFNEKDQLIPGGVVKVPLLDKEKILAIWVKNKGLKMSEIIYVGDSVFDVPVFKKVGFSIAWTCNPSLGKNASTYLCCDGLKCLVDYIRRLFSL
;
A
#
# COMPACT_ATOMS: atom_id res chain seq x y z
N ALA A 1 -13.78 6.17 3.50
CA ALA A 1 -13.28 4.88 2.96
C ALA A 1 -12.40 4.15 3.97
N ILE A 2 -11.32 4.76 4.47
CA ILE A 2 -10.40 4.11 5.43
C ILE A 2 -11.16 3.71 6.72
N ASP A 3 -11.96 4.59 7.27
CA ASP A 3 -12.80 4.28 8.46
C ASP A 3 -13.73 3.09 8.22
N GLU A 4 -14.27 2.96 7.01
CA GLU A 4 -15.13 1.84 6.68
C GLU A 4 -14.36 0.52 6.62
N LEU A 5 -13.14 0.52 6.10
CA LEU A 5 -12.26 -0.65 6.13
C LEU A 5 -11.90 -1.06 7.57
N LYS A 6 -11.61 -0.08 8.43
CA LYS A 6 -11.33 -0.32 9.86
C LYS A 6 -12.54 -0.89 10.59
N LYS A 7 -13.76 -0.42 10.30
CA LYS A 7 -15.01 -0.98 10.84
C LYS A 7 -15.26 -2.43 10.41
N LEU A 8 -14.68 -2.87 9.28
CA LEU A 8 -14.69 -4.26 8.86
C LEU A 8 -13.63 -5.13 9.59
N GLY A 9 -12.90 -4.56 10.54
CA GLY A 9 -11.84 -5.25 11.28
C GLY A 9 -10.50 -5.32 10.55
N LEU A 10 -10.37 -4.63 9.41
CA LEU A 10 -9.13 -4.61 8.65
C LEU A 10 -8.12 -3.63 9.24
N LYS A 11 -6.87 -4.03 9.30
CA LYS A 11 -5.74 -3.12 9.51
C LYS A 11 -5.33 -2.49 8.20
N THR A 12 -4.90 -1.24 8.26
CA THR A 12 -4.57 -0.45 7.08
C THR A 12 -3.09 -0.07 7.06
N ALA A 13 -2.48 -0.09 5.87
CA ALA A 13 -1.07 0.26 5.71
C ALA A 13 -0.81 0.97 4.37
N ILE A 14 0.15 1.89 4.38
CA ILE A 14 0.75 2.48 3.18
C ILE A 14 2.13 1.85 2.98
N ILE A 15 2.42 1.35 1.78
CA ILE A 15 3.77 1.03 1.35
C ILE A 15 4.07 1.79 0.06
N THR A 16 5.09 2.62 0.09
CA THR A 16 5.40 3.52 -1.04
C THR A 16 6.90 3.74 -1.20
N SER A 17 7.34 3.86 -2.44
CA SER A 17 8.70 4.36 -2.76
C SER A 17 8.79 5.89 -2.71
N GLY A 18 7.71 6.56 -2.34
CA GLY A 18 7.70 8.00 -2.04
C GLY A 18 8.33 8.35 -0.69
N ILE A 19 8.25 9.62 -0.32
CA ILE A 19 8.88 10.14 0.89
C ILE A 19 8.03 9.95 2.15
N SER A 20 8.70 9.64 3.26
CA SER A 20 8.06 9.34 4.53
C SER A 20 7.28 10.51 5.13
N ILE A 21 7.70 11.75 4.90
CA ILE A 21 6.98 12.94 5.38
C ILE A 21 5.54 12.96 4.84
N LEU A 22 5.37 12.71 3.55
CA LEU A 22 4.05 12.67 2.93
C LEU A 22 3.26 11.44 3.39
N ALA A 23 3.88 10.27 3.42
CA ALA A 23 3.23 9.04 3.86
C ALA A 23 2.75 9.13 5.32
N LYS A 24 3.59 9.70 6.19
CA LYS A 24 3.24 9.96 7.59
C LYS A 24 2.06 10.92 7.71
N TYR A 25 2.10 12.03 7.00
CA TYR A 25 1.03 13.03 7.02
C TYR A 25 -0.33 12.44 6.58
N VAL A 26 -0.33 11.68 5.50
CA VAL A 26 -1.55 10.99 5.02
C VAL A 26 -2.02 9.94 6.03
N ALA A 27 -1.09 9.16 6.60
CA ALA A 27 -1.43 8.16 7.60
C ALA A 27 -2.05 8.77 8.85
N GLU A 28 -1.54 9.91 9.32
CA GLU A 28 -2.08 10.63 10.48
C GLU A 28 -3.49 11.18 10.20
N ILE A 29 -3.70 11.87 9.06
CA ILE A 29 -5.01 12.45 8.71
C ILE A 29 -6.09 11.37 8.52
N LEU A 30 -5.73 10.26 7.87
CA LEU A 30 -6.66 9.18 7.57
C LEU A 30 -6.67 8.07 8.64
N GLU A 31 -5.91 8.26 9.72
CA GLU A 31 -5.76 7.28 10.80
C GLU A 31 -5.37 5.88 10.29
N ILE A 32 -4.45 5.83 9.31
CA ILE A 32 -3.92 4.57 8.79
C ILE A 32 -2.97 3.96 9.83
N ASP A 33 -3.11 2.67 10.08
CA ASP A 33 -2.40 2.00 11.19
C ASP A 33 -0.88 1.95 11.00
N TYR A 34 -0.42 1.82 9.74
CA TYR A 34 1.02 1.66 9.43
C TYR A 34 1.42 2.40 8.15
N TYR A 35 2.67 2.80 8.07
CA TYR A 35 3.26 3.23 6.80
C TYR A 35 4.72 2.80 6.70
N LEU A 36 5.17 2.58 5.46
CA LEU A 36 6.56 2.30 5.11
C LEU A 36 6.90 3.09 3.85
N ALA A 37 7.91 3.95 3.94
CA ALA A 37 8.30 4.89 2.90
C ALA A 37 9.78 5.22 2.99
N ASN A 38 10.34 5.86 1.97
CA ASN A 38 11.73 6.30 1.95
C ASN A 38 11.92 7.58 2.76
N GLU A 39 13.04 7.71 3.45
CA GLU A 39 13.32 8.82 4.33
C GLU A 39 14.25 9.84 3.68
N LEU A 40 13.96 11.11 3.90
CA LEU A 40 14.87 12.21 3.65
C LEU A 40 15.77 12.43 4.88
N LEU A 41 16.96 12.98 4.68
CA LEU A 41 17.88 13.30 5.77
C LEU A 41 17.78 14.79 6.13
N PHE A 42 17.82 15.07 7.44
CA PHE A 42 17.82 16.41 8.00
C PHE A 42 19.00 16.58 8.97
N ASN A 43 19.54 17.79 9.06
CA ASN A 43 20.53 18.13 10.08
C ASN A 43 19.86 18.44 11.44
N GLU A 44 20.67 18.76 12.44
CA GLU A 44 20.20 19.12 13.79
C GLU A 44 19.29 20.36 13.84
N LYS A 45 19.29 21.19 12.77
CA LYS A 45 18.46 22.38 12.62
C LYS A 45 17.20 22.13 11.79
N ASP A 46 16.82 20.86 11.56
CA ASP A 46 15.70 20.45 10.71
C ASP A 46 15.79 20.95 9.26
N GLN A 47 17.00 21.18 8.77
CA GLN A 47 17.23 21.55 7.38
C GLN A 47 17.52 20.30 6.54
N LEU A 48 16.92 20.22 5.37
CA LEU A 48 17.17 19.13 4.42
C LEU A 48 18.63 19.12 3.98
N ILE A 49 19.24 17.95 4.08
CA ILE A 49 20.62 17.73 3.60
C ILE A 49 20.60 16.68 2.47
N PRO A 50 21.64 16.65 1.61
CA PRO A 50 21.75 15.66 0.55
C PRO A 50 21.74 14.23 1.09
N GLY A 51 21.02 13.34 0.40
CA GLY A 51 20.91 11.92 0.72
C GLY A 51 19.55 11.53 1.27
N GLY A 52 19.42 10.24 1.56
CA GLY A 52 18.19 9.65 2.07
C GLY A 52 18.41 8.19 2.46
N VAL A 53 17.40 7.58 3.07
CA VAL A 53 17.35 6.15 3.39
C VAL A 53 16.27 5.49 2.55
N VAL A 54 16.69 4.59 1.68
CA VAL A 54 15.78 3.82 0.83
C VAL A 54 15.30 2.61 1.61
N LYS A 55 14.08 2.67 2.13
CA LYS A 55 13.41 1.57 2.84
C LYS A 55 12.52 0.74 1.90
N VAL A 56 12.00 1.38 0.85
CA VAL A 56 11.12 0.77 -0.14
C VAL A 56 11.68 1.03 -1.54
N PRO A 57 12.62 0.19 -2.01
CA PRO A 57 13.08 0.26 -3.40
C PRO A 57 11.94 0.02 -4.38
N LEU A 58 11.92 0.76 -5.48
CA LEU A 58 10.83 0.69 -6.46
C LEU A 58 10.68 -0.72 -7.07
N LEU A 59 11.81 -1.40 -7.32
CA LEU A 59 11.84 -2.70 -8.00
C LEU A 59 11.78 -3.91 -7.05
N ASP A 60 11.92 -3.70 -5.74
CA ASP A 60 11.95 -4.78 -4.74
C ASP A 60 10.83 -4.63 -3.70
N LYS A 61 9.77 -3.92 -4.04
CA LYS A 61 8.65 -3.63 -3.13
C LYS A 61 8.04 -4.92 -2.53
N GLU A 62 7.93 -5.98 -3.32
CA GLU A 62 7.37 -7.26 -2.87
C GLU A 62 8.24 -7.95 -1.81
N LYS A 63 9.56 -7.81 -1.90
CA LYS A 63 10.49 -8.36 -0.91
C LYS A 63 10.40 -7.61 0.41
N ILE A 64 10.36 -6.29 0.34
CA ILE A 64 10.21 -5.42 1.52
C ILE A 64 8.86 -5.67 2.19
N LEU A 65 7.78 -5.77 1.42
CA LEU A 65 6.46 -6.10 1.96
C LEU A 65 6.47 -7.46 2.67
N ALA A 66 7.09 -8.48 2.08
CA ALA A 66 7.17 -9.81 2.68
C ALA A 66 7.91 -9.81 4.03
N ILE A 67 9.03 -9.09 4.12
CA ILE A 67 9.78 -8.93 5.39
C ILE A 67 8.93 -8.19 6.42
N TRP A 68 8.29 -7.09 6.02
CA TRP A 68 7.47 -6.27 6.91
C TRP A 68 6.25 -7.06 7.44
N VAL A 69 5.55 -7.78 6.58
CA VAL A 69 4.41 -8.64 6.92
C VAL A 69 4.82 -9.72 7.91
N LYS A 70 5.94 -10.39 7.65
CA LYS A 70 6.50 -11.40 8.57
C LYS A 70 6.82 -10.82 9.95
N ASN A 71 7.42 -9.63 10.00
CA ASN A 71 7.74 -8.94 11.25
C ASN A 71 6.49 -8.53 12.05
N LYS A 72 5.34 -8.42 11.40
CA LYS A 72 4.03 -8.19 12.04
C LYS A 72 3.32 -9.48 12.46
N GLY A 73 3.93 -10.64 12.26
CA GLY A 73 3.33 -11.94 12.56
C GLY A 73 2.23 -12.36 11.59
N LEU A 74 2.20 -11.75 10.40
CA LEU A 74 1.22 -12.02 9.35
C LEU A 74 1.84 -12.84 8.21
N LYS A 75 0.99 -13.37 7.35
CA LYS A 75 1.38 -14.05 6.10
C LYS A 75 0.99 -13.19 4.91
N MET A 76 1.73 -13.31 3.81
CA MET A 76 1.39 -12.64 2.56
C MET A 76 -0.02 -13.01 2.06
N SER A 77 -0.48 -14.23 2.34
CA SER A 77 -1.84 -14.68 2.01
C SER A 77 -2.96 -13.96 2.76
N GLU A 78 -2.64 -13.23 3.83
CA GLU A 78 -3.59 -12.43 4.62
C GLU A 78 -3.65 -10.97 4.17
N ILE A 79 -2.90 -10.60 3.13
CA ILE A 79 -2.79 -9.24 2.62
C ILE A 79 -3.72 -9.03 1.43
N ILE A 80 -4.49 -7.96 1.49
CA ILE A 80 -5.13 -7.34 0.33
C ILE A 80 -4.25 -6.18 -0.10
N TYR A 81 -3.73 -6.23 -1.31
CA TYR A 81 -2.86 -5.18 -1.83
C TYR A 81 -3.53 -4.41 -2.96
N VAL A 82 -3.45 -3.10 -2.90
CA VAL A 82 -3.95 -2.19 -3.93
C VAL A 82 -2.79 -1.44 -4.54
N GLY A 83 -2.64 -1.47 -5.86
CA GLY A 83 -1.57 -0.79 -6.58
C GLY A 83 -2.05 -0.31 -7.95
N ASP A 84 -1.34 0.65 -8.53
CA ASP A 84 -1.74 1.34 -9.76
C ASP A 84 -0.68 1.30 -10.87
N SER A 85 0.47 0.68 -10.63
CA SER A 85 1.60 0.72 -11.55
C SER A 85 2.17 -0.65 -11.89
N VAL A 86 2.99 -0.68 -12.95
CA VAL A 86 3.73 -1.89 -13.35
C VAL A 86 4.70 -2.37 -12.26
N PHE A 87 5.14 -1.48 -11.38
CA PHE A 87 6.03 -1.80 -10.27
C PHE A 87 5.31 -2.54 -9.13
N ASP A 88 3.97 -2.60 -9.15
CA ASP A 88 3.16 -3.35 -8.20
C ASP A 88 2.89 -4.78 -8.66
N VAL A 89 3.16 -5.10 -9.92
CA VAL A 89 2.91 -6.45 -10.48
C VAL A 89 3.62 -7.56 -9.70
N PRO A 90 4.88 -7.43 -9.26
CA PRO A 90 5.51 -8.45 -8.43
C PRO A 90 4.78 -8.65 -7.08
N VAL A 91 4.22 -7.59 -6.51
CA VAL A 91 3.42 -7.66 -5.26
C VAL A 91 2.10 -8.37 -5.52
N PHE A 92 1.40 -8.03 -6.62
CA PHE A 92 0.12 -8.67 -6.99
C PHE A 92 0.19 -10.19 -6.99
N LYS A 93 1.34 -10.74 -7.40
CA LYS A 93 1.56 -12.20 -7.51
C LYS A 93 1.88 -12.89 -6.19
N LYS A 94 2.13 -12.14 -5.12
CA LYS A 94 2.62 -12.67 -3.83
C LYS A 94 1.61 -12.57 -2.69
N VAL A 95 0.66 -11.67 -2.79
CA VAL A 95 -0.35 -11.42 -1.75
C VAL A 95 -1.56 -12.35 -1.89
N GLY A 96 -2.37 -12.44 -0.85
CA GLY A 96 -3.57 -13.25 -0.84
C GLY A 96 -4.64 -12.76 -1.80
N PHE A 97 -4.80 -11.45 -1.92
CA PHE A 97 -5.68 -10.83 -2.90
C PHE A 97 -5.10 -9.50 -3.38
N SER A 98 -5.13 -9.26 -4.68
CA SER A 98 -4.59 -8.04 -5.27
C SER A 98 -5.62 -7.32 -6.12
N ILE A 99 -5.60 -5.99 -6.03
CA ILE A 99 -6.50 -5.10 -6.77
C ILE A 99 -5.63 -4.10 -7.55
N ALA A 100 -5.67 -4.16 -8.87
CA ALA A 100 -5.07 -3.11 -9.68
C ALA A 100 -6.05 -1.94 -9.79
N TRP A 101 -5.64 -0.79 -9.31
CA TRP A 101 -6.41 0.45 -9.45
C TRP A 101 -6.09 1.08 -10.80
N THR A 102 -6.83 0.71 -11.84
CA THR A 102 -6.50 1.12 -13.19
C THR A 102 -7.68 0.94 -14.14
N CYS A 103 -7.74 1.76 -15.16
CA CYS A 103 -8.60 1.54 -16.33
C CYS A 103 -7.86 0.84 -17.48
N ASN A 104 -6.59 0.44 -17.28
CA ASN A 104 -5.81 -0.27 -18.27
C ASN A 104 -5.91 -1.79 -18.05
N PRO A 105 -6.60 -2.55 -18.94
CA PRO A 105 -6.72 -4.00 -18.81
C PRO A 105 -5.37 -4.74 -18.86
N SER A 106 -4.37 -4.17 -19.54
CA SER A 106 -3.03 -4.78 -19.63
C SER A 106 -2.30 -4.81 -18.28
N LEU A 107 -2.51 -3.81 -17.43
CA LEU A 107 -2.06 -3.83 -16.06
C LEU A 107 -3.00 -4.69 -15.19
N GLY A 108 -4.30 -4.52 -15.36
CA GLY A 108 -5.34 -5.16 -14.56
C GLY A 108 -5.26 -6.68 -14.54
N LYS A 109 -4.93 -7.31 -15.67
CA LYS A 109 -4.79 -8.77 -15.80
C LYS A 109 -3.71 -9.40 -14.91
N ASN A 110 -2.80 -8.61 -14.34
CA ASN A 110 -1.73 -9.08 -13.47
C ASN A 110 -2.17 -9.18 -11.99
N ALA A 111 -3.31 -8.63 -11.64
CA ALA A 111 -3.88 -8.69 -10.29
C ALA A 111 -5.05 -9.69 -10.22
N SER A 112 -5.53 -9.98 -9.01
CA SER A 112 -6.73 -10.81 -8.80
C SER A 112 -7.95 -10.18 -9.44
N THR A 113 -8.03 -8.85 -9.39
CA THR A 113 -9.03 -8.03 -10.10
C THR A 113 -8.48 -6.65 -10.39
N TYR A 114 -9.21 -5.86 -11.19
CA TYR A 114 -8.92 -4.44 -11.33
C TYR A 114 -10.18 -3.59 -11.22
N LEU A 115 -10.00 -2.37 -10.73
CA LEU A 115 -11.06 -1.39 -10.55
C LEU A 115 -10.71 -0.12 -11.30
N CYS A 116 -11.61 0.30 -12.18
CA CYS A 116 -11.57 1.56 -12.89
C CYS A 116 -12.68 2.46 -12.36
N CYS A 117 -12.38 3.23 -11.34
CA CYS A 117 -13.38 4.08 -10.68
C CYS A 117 -12.72 5.27 -9.98
N ASP A 118 -13.52 6.31 -9.73
CA ASP A 118 -13.10 7.49 -9.02
C ASP A 118 -13.30 7.31 -7.50
N GLY A 119 -12.22 7.51 -6.74
CA GLY A 119 -12.25 7.53 -5.29
C GLY A 119 -12.33 6.16 -4.61
N LEU A 120 -11.81 6.07 -3.39
CA LEU A 120 -11.65 4.85 -2.60
C LEU A 120 -12.96 4.19 -2.17
N LYS A 121 -14.10 4.87 -2.32
CA LYS A 121 -15.40 4.29 -1.94
C LYS A 121 -15.72 3.03 -2.74
N CYS A 122 -15.43 3.02 -4.02
CA CYS A 122 -15.68 1.85 -4.87
C CYS A 122 -14.83 0.63 -4.44
N LEU A 123 -13.62 0.87 -3.93
CA LEU A 123 -12.77 -0.16 -3.36
C LEU A 123 -13.41 -0.79 -2.12
N VAL A 124 -13.91 0.03 -1.21
CA VAL A 124 -14.60 -0.44 0.00
C VAL A 124 -15.83 -1.26 -0.35
N ASP A 125 -16.66 -0.76 -1.26
CA ASP A 125 -17.86 -1.47 -1.70
C ASP A 125 -17.52 -2.80 -2.37
N TYR A 126 -16.42 -2.87 -3.10
CA TYR A 126 -15.92 -4.10 -3.70
C TYR A 126 -15.45 -5.10 -2.63
N ILE A 127 -14.63 -4.65 -1.67
CA ILE A 127 -14.11 -5.49 -0.58
C ILE A 127 -15.26 -6.04 0.26
N ARG A 128 -16.26 -5.24 0.59
CA ARG A 128 -17.46 -5.71 1.31
C ARG A 128 -18.14 -6.86 0.58
N ARG A 129 -18.38 -6.71 -0.71
CA ARG A 129 -19.02 -7.77 -1.51
C ARG A 129 -18.18 -9.03 -1.60
N LEU A 130 -16.87 -8.88 -1.78
CA LEU A 130 -15.96 -10.00 -1.93
C LEU A 130 -15.89 -10.89 -0.68
N PHE A 131 -15.91 -10.29 0.49
CA PHE A 131 -15.80 -11.00 1.76
C PHE A 131 -17.13 -11.19 2.48
N SER A 132 -18.26 -10.81 1.85
CA SER A 132 -19.60 -10.89 2.46
C SER A 132 -19.69 -10.19 3.82
N LEU A 133 -19.00 -9.07 3.95
CA LEU A 133 -18.89 -8.27 5.17
C LEU A 133 -19.98 -7.19 5.27
#